data_e2f10969516892611f143117622192d7
#
_entry.id   e2f10969516892611f143117622192d7
#
_cell.length_a   1.000
_cell.length_b   1.000
_cell.length_c   1.000
_cell.angle_alpha   90.00
_cell.angle_beta   90.00
_cell.angle_gamma   90.00
#
_symmetry.space_group_name_H-M   'P 1'
#
loop_
_entity.id
_entity.type
_entity.pdbx_description
1 polymer ?
#
loop_
_entity_poly.entity_id
_entity_poly.type
_entity_poly.pdbx_seq_one_letter_code
_entity_poly.pdbx_strand_id
1 'polypeptide(L)'
;MLLAAAWQRLLVAGVAVAALWAAVLWVAPSTPSTEPAERSLRVSAQPATARVPEEGALRAVVWSGLAAPGGGRFDRFDVRSEPIVAPVNARGQVAFYATVLRAPAREGIFLAEAGRVTKVAAFGDNLPGGGTLAEFGVHPLPSLNNAGHVAFVAQVAGGRATEGVFLASADGLQTIALAGDDAPGLPTGVLAGFNAPAVNDNDELAFVANVRRGRDMLDVLYFWNGRRLQRLVAEGDRLLRVGGTMDKIGDPALNNSGVIAFPAAIFKGPALGGIFVAGTRDLRSLVGAGDKAPNGAVIMRFSERVGIDDEDGIAFGTYLGEGGIAREAVLRIGPAGLTEIAVEGAPAPGGGRYAGFGPWPTVGPGGVTAFIAALDGRSGPLAAFAGATGNIKRVATVGETLPQGQLIGRFALSAIAATGPGGALTFATVAQAEGERNAIYCRCPEPAR
;
A
#
# COMPACT_ATOMS: atom_id res chain seq x y z
N MET A 1 37.94 -4.96 -3.03
CA MET A 1 37.56 -5.74 -4.22
C MET A 1 36.86 -7.07 -3.89
N LEU A 2 36.13 -7.18 -2.80
CA LEU A 2 35.40 -8.43 -2.39
C LEU A 2 33.90 -8.20 -2.11
N LEU A 3 33.39 -7.00 -2.29
CA LEU A 3 31.96 -6.65 -2.09
C LEU A 3 31.14 -6.54 -3.38
N ALA A 4 31.78 -6.56 -4.55
CA ALA A 4 31.09 -6.50 -5.85
C ALA A 4 30.55 -7.84 -6.37
N ALA A 5 30.96 -8.96 -5.76
CA ALA A 5 30.58 -10.31 -6.23
C ALA A 5 29.28 -10.85 -5.60
N ALA A 6 28.78 -10.24 -4.53
CA ALA A 6 27.56 -10.68 -3.84
C ALA A 6 26.27 -10.22 -4.53
N TRP A 7 26.30 -9.05 -5.17
CA TRP A 7 25.12 -8.46 -5.82
C TRP A 7 24.76 -9.11 -7.18
N GLN A 8 25.74 -9.66 -7.89
CA GLN A 8 25.44 -10.36 -9.14
C GLN A 8 24.78 -11.73 -8.96
N ARG A 9 24.87 -12.34 -7.76
CA ARG A 9 24.24 -13.63 -7.51
C ARG A 9 22.76 -13.51 -7.10
N LEU A 10 22.32 -12.37 -6.57
CA LEU A 10 20.92 -12.10 -6.23
C LEU A 10 20.06 -11.74 -7.46
N LEU A 11 20.65 -11.07 -8.47
CA LEU A 11 19.96 -10.79 -9.73
C LEU A 11 19.73 -12.03 -10.59
N VAL A 12 20.61 -13.03 -10.51
CA VAL A 12 20.46 -14.29 -11.25
C VAL A 12 19.41 -15.21 -10.57
N ALA A 13 19.27 -15.14 -9.25
CA ALA A 13 18.24 -15.91 -8.52
C ALA A 13 16.81 -15.37 -8.78
N GLY A 14 16.63 -14.04 -8.91
CA GLY A 14 15.34 -13.44 -9.21
C GLY A 14 14.81 -13.75 -10.60
N VAL A 15 15.72 -13.86 -11.61
CA VAL A 15 15.35 -14.21 -12.99
C VAL A 15 15.08 -15.71 -13.16
N ALA A 16 15.75 -16.57 -12.37
CA ALA A 16 15.54 -18.03 -12.42
C ALA A 16 14.21 -18.46 -11.79
N VAL A 17 13.69 -17.73 -10.80
CA VAL A 17 12.37 -18.01 -10.19
C VAL A 17 11.23 -17.65 -11.15
N ALA A 18 11.38 -16.57 -11.95
CA ALA A 18 10.38 -16.21 -12.96
C ALA A 18 10.29 -17.21 -14.13
N ALA A 19 11.39 -17.91 -14.46
CA ALA A 19 11.43 -18.88 -15.55
C ALA A 19 10.88 -20.26 -15.14
N LEU A 20 10.88 -20.63 -13.87
CA LEU A 20 10.38 -21.92 -13.39
C LEU A 20 8.85 -21.96 -13.23
N TRP A 21 8.15 -20.83 -13.20
CA TRP A 21 6.70 -20.75 -13.13
C TRP A 21 5.98 -20.83 -14.49
N ALA A 22 6.71 -20.71 -15.59
CA ALA A 22 6.13 -20.85 -16.93
C ALA A 22 5.90 -22.31 -17.41
N ALA A 23 6.39 -23.30 -16.66
CA ALA A 23 6.38 -24.71 -17.09
C ALA A 23 5.32 -25.63 -16.44
N VAL A 24 4.42 -25.12 -15.59
CA VAL A 24 3.40 -25.92 -14.87
C VAL A 24 1.98 -25.65 -15.36
N LEU A 25 1.80 -25.15 -16.56
CA LEU A 25 0.47 -24.99 -17.17
C LEU A 25 0.19 -26.12 -18.15
N TRP A 26 -0.21 -27.31 -17.65
CA TRP A 26 -1.12 -28.22 -18.40
C TRP A 26 -1.49 -29.46 -17.56
N VAL A 27 -2.57 -29.39 -16.82
CA VAL A 27 -3.38 -30.55 -16.44
C VAL A 27 -4.84 -30.14 -16.59
N ALA A 28 -5.55 -30.89 -17.43
CA ALA A 28 -6.95 -30.69 -17.77
C ALA A 28 -7.91 -31.01 -16.60
N PRO A 29 -9.13 -30.43 -16.59
CA PRO A 29 -10.02 -30.47 -15.44
C PRO A 29 -10.85 -31.75 -15.42
N SER A 30 -11.02 -32.34 -14.26
CA SER A 30 -12.13 -33.23 -13.95
C SER A 30 -13.12 -32.49 -13.03
N THR A 31 -14.35 -32.34 -13.51
CA THR A 31 -15.50 -31.85 -12.75
C THR A 31 -15.86 -32.82 -11.62
N PRO A 32 -16.40 -32.35 -10.50
CA PRO A 32 -17.84 -32.33 -10.36
C PRO A 32 -18.45 -31.10 -9.64
N SER A 33 -19.63 -30.79 -10.09
CA SER A 33 -20.61 -29.89 -9.57
C SER A 33 -20.99 -30.13 -8.10
N THR A 34 -20.95 -29.07 -7.28
CA THR A 34 -21.90 -28.91 -6.17
C THR A 34 -22.14 -27.40 -6.00
N GLU A 35 -23.38 -27.02 -6.15
CA GLU A 35 -23.87 -25.68 -5.94
C GLU A 35 -23.55 -25.18 -4.52
N PRO A 36 -23.06 -23.94 -4.36
CA PRO A 36 -23.00 -23.31 -3.05
C PRO A 36 -24.34 -22.64 -2.72
N ALA A 37 -24.85 -22.95 -1.54
CA ALA A 37 -26.06 -22.35 -0.99
C ALA A 37 -25.96 -20.83 -0.96
N GLU A 38 -26.90 -20.18 -1.65
CA GLU A 38 -27.17 -18.75 -1.58
C GLU A 38 -27.45 -18.32 -0.13
N ARG A 39 -26.61 -17.48 0.44
CA ARG A 39 -26.94 -16.61 1.58
C ARG A 39 -27.15 -15.20 1.07
N SER A 40 -28.41 -14.85 0.90
CA SER A 40 -28.94 -13.54 0.65
C SER A 40 -28.45 -12.55 1.71
N LEU A 41 -27.55 -11.64 1.29
CA LEU A 41 -27.25 -10.42 2.03
C LEU A 41 -28.37 -9.41 1.74
N ARG A 42 -29.18 -9.08 2.73
CA ARG A 42 -30.15 -7.98 2.62
C ARG A 42 -29.38 -6.68 2.57
N VAL A 43 -29.32 -6.09 1.39
CA VAL A 43 -28.84 -4.72 1.17
C VAL A 43 -30.01 -3.78 1.37
N SER A 44 -29.93 -2.94 2.39
CA SER A 44 -30.78 -1.77 2.56
C SER A 44 -29.86 -0.57 2.73
N ALA A 45 -29.54 0.08 1.63
CA ALA A 45 -29.28 1.53 1.48
C ALA A 45 -28.92 1.81 0.01
N GLN A 46 -29.58 2.78 -0.59
CA GLN A 46 -29.16 3.30 -1.89
C GLN A 46 -27.72 3.81 -1.79
N PRO A 47 -26.84 3.47 -2.76
CA PRO A 47 -25.50 4.03 -2.78
C PRO A 47 -25.62 5.55 -2.98
N ALA A 48 -25.14 6.33 -2.02
CA ALA A 48 -24.85 7.72 -2.25
C ALA A 48 -23.85 7.76 -3.42
N THR A 49 -24.24 8.40 -4.52
CA THR A 49 -23.33 8.62 -5.67
C THR A 49 -22.15 9.45 -5.18
N ALA A 50 -21.00 8.79 -4.96
CA ALA A 50 -19.77 9.45 -4.61
C ALA A 50 -19.42 10.44 -5.74
N ARG A 51 -19.64 11.72 -5.49
CA ARG A 51 -19.13 12.78 -6.35
C ARG A 51 -17.64 12.93 -6.04
N VAL A 52 -16.80 12.73 -7.05
CA VAL A 52 -15.41 13.20 -6.99
C VAL A 52 -15.50 14.72 -6.91
N PRO A 53 -15.11 15.37 -5.83
CA PRO A 53 -15.14 16.81 -5.76
C PRO A 53 -14.25 17.39 -6.86
N GLU A 54 -14.77 18.31 -7.65
CA GLU A 54 -13.97 19.08 -8.63
C GLU A 54 -13.17 20.19 -7.94
N GLU A 55 -13.33 20.36 -6.65
CA GLU A 55 -12.81 21.48 -5.85
C GLU A 55 -11.48 21.13 -5.20
N GLY A 56 -10.45 21.77 -5.67
CA GLY A 56 -9.07 21.74 -5.17
C GLY A 56 -8.08 21.70 -6.33
N ALA A 57 -7.35 22.80 -6.56
CA ALA A 57 -6.26 22.78 -7.54
C ALA A 57 -5.15 21.84 -7.07
N LEU A 58 -4.64 21.03 -7.99
CA LEU A 58 -3.44 20.22 -7.72
C LEU A 58 -2.27 21.15 -7.42
N ARG A 59 -1.60 20.95 -6.29
CA ARG A 59 -0.47 21.79 -5.85
C ARG A 59 0.62 20.95 -5.20
N ALA A 60 1.87 21.39 -5.30
CA ALA A 60 2.96 20.81 -4.52
C ALA A 60 2.78 21.20 -3.05
N VAL A 61 2.74 20.21 -2.15
CA VAL A 61 2.66 20.41 -0.70
C VAL A 61 4.04 20.42 -0.05
N VAL A 62 5.02 19.77 -0.66
CA VAL A 62 6.42 19.75 -0.29
C VAL A 62 7.29 19.49 -1.52
N TRP A 63 8.51 20.04 -1.55
CA TRP A 63 9.45 19.87 -2.66
C TRP A 63 10.90 19.91 -2.18
N SER A 64 11.81 19.35 -2.97
CA SER A 64 13.26 19.42 -2.69
C SER A 64 13.77 20.86 -2.63
N GLY A 65 14.59 21.16 -1.62
CA GLY A 65 15.10 22.50 -1.33
C GLY A 65 14.22 23.32 -0.38
N LEU A 66 12.99 22.89 -0.05
CA LEU A 66 12.19 23.51 1.02
C LEU A 66 12.88 23.28 2.38
N ALA A 67 12.84 24.29 3.26
CA ALA A 67 13.39 24.17 4.61
C ALA A 67 12.69 23.05 5.39
N ALA A 68 13.46 22.16 5.99
CA ALA A 68 12.95 21.07 6.80
C ALA A 68 12.83 21.46 8.28
N PRO A 69 11.84 20.94 9.02
CA PRO A 69 11.76 21.11 10.47
C PRO A 69 13.01 20.53 11.15
N GLY A 70 13.58 21.30 12.08
CA GLY A 70 14.83 20.91 12.77
C GLY A 70 16.11 21.28 12.03
N GLY A 71 15.99 21.96 10.87
CA GLY A 71 17.10 22.46 10.07
C GLY A 71 17.33 21.68 8.78
N GLY A 72 18.18 22.27 7.91
CA GLY A 72 18.46 21.68 6.61
C GLY A 72 17.36 21.90 5.57
N ARG A 73 17.39 21.11 4.52
CA ARG A 73 16.45 21.18 3.41
C ARG A 73 16.06 19.79 2.96
N PHE A 74 14.79 19.60 2.59
CA PHE A 74 14.34 18.37 1.96
C PHE A 74 15.12 18.10 0.67
N ASP A 75 15.45 16.83 0.43
CA ASP A 75 16.17 16.36 -0.74
C ASP A 75 15.28 15.44 -1.59
N ARG A 76 15.04 14.23 -1.10
CA ARG A 76 14.26 13.22 -1.80
C ARG A 76 13.11 12.74 -0.93
N PHE A 77 12.03 12.29 -1.60
CA PHE A 77 10.84 11.70 -0.99
C PHE A 77 10.73 10.21 -1.31
N ASP A 78 11.72 9.66 -1.99
CA ASP A 78 11.79 8.26 -2.42
C ASP A 78 13.01 7.56 -1.84
N VAL A 79 12.91 6.25 -1.73
CA VAL A 79 14.03 5.34 -1.56
C VAL A 79 14.12 4.48 -2.81
N ARG A 80 15.33 4.26 -3.31
CA ARG A 80 15.56 3.49 -4.53
C ARG A 80 14.91 2.10 -4.41
N SER A 81 14.09 1.77 -5.39
CA SER A 81 13.41 0.47 -5.54
C SER A 81 12.26 0.21 -4.56
N GLU A 82 11.94 1.15 -3.65
CA GLU A 82 10.82 0.99 -2.73
C GLU A 82 9.59 1.78 -3.24
N PRO A 83 8.36 1.27 -3.01
CA PRO A 83 7.14 2.01 -3.28
C PRO A 83 7.08 3.30 -2.45
N ILE A 84 6.49 4.35 -3.03
CA ILE A 84 6.31 5.63 -2.35
C ILE A 84 4.82 5.91 -2.24
N VAL A 85 4.37 6.12 -1.02
CA VAL A 85 3.03 6.60 -0.72
C VAL A 85 3.10 7.83 0.17
N ALA A 86 2.22 8.79 -0.07
CA ALA A 86 2.04 9.96 0.80
C ALA A 86 0.55 10.03 1.17
N PRO A 87 0.09 9.29 2.20
CA PRO A 87 -1.31 9.24 2.60
C PRO A 87 -1.81 10.63 2.99
N VAL A 88 -3.08 10.88 2.68
CA VAL A 88 -3.78 12.13 2.98
C VAL A 88 -5.05 11.85 3.78
N ASN A 89 -5.29 12.64 4.83
CA ASN A 89 -6.47 12.51 5.69
C ASN A 89 -7.56 13.56 5.41
N ALA A 90 -8.67 13.49 6.16
CA ALA A 90 -9.82 14.39 6.04
C ALA A 90 -9.49 15.87 6.29
N ARG A 91 -8.41 16.16 7.03
CA ARG A 91 -7.95 17.53 7.29
C ARG A 91 -7.02 18.08 6.20
N GLY A 92 -6.75 17.28 5.16
CA GLY A 92 -5.78 17.63 4.12
C GLY A 92 -4.32 17.55 4.58
N GLN A 93 -4.06 16.87 5.70
CA GLN A 93 -2.72 16.55 6.15
C GLN A 93 -2.15 15.43 5.29
N VAL A 94 -0.87 15.55 4.93
CA VAL A 94 -0.14 14.57 4.11
C VAL A 94 1.07 14.08 4.89
N ALA A 95 1.12 12.79 5.21
CA ALA A 95 2.29 12.17 5.81
C ALA A 95 3.24 11.68 4.71
N PHE A 96 4.54 11.80 4.93
CA PHE A 96 5.53 11.39 3.94
C PHE A 96 6.89 11.09 4.56
N TYR A 97 7.65 10.22 3.92
CA TYR A 97 9.06 10.03 4.15
C TYR A 97 9.87 11.07 3.38
N ALA A 98 10.97 11.53 3.95
CA ALA A 98 11.94 12.36 3.23
C ALA A 98 13.37 12.19 3.75
N THR A 99 14.35 12.36 2.86
CA THR A 99 15.74 12.65 3.22
C THR A 99 15.95 14.14 3.37
N VAL A 100 16.89 14.54 4.25
CA VAL A 100 17.18 15.94 4.57
C VAL A 100 18.67 16.20 4.44
N LEU A 101 19.04 17.21 3.65
CA LEU A 101 20.42 17.66 3.49
C LEU A 101 20.78 18.70 4.52
N ARG A 102 22.03 18.67 4.97
CA ARG A 102 22.63 19.65 5.89
C ARG A 102 21.86 19.78 7.22
N ALA A 103 21.36 18.65 7.73
CA ALA A 103 20.70 18.54 9.01
C ALA A 103 21.31 17.41 9.85
N PRO A 104 21.24 17.47 11.18
CA PRO A 104 21.60 16.33 12.03
C PRO A 104 20.72 15.11 11.75
N ALA A 105 19.43 15.32 11.57
CA ALA A 105 18.49 14.29 11.15
C ALA A 105 18.47 14.19 9.63
N ARG A 106 19.16 13.18 9.09
CA ARG A 106 19.33 12.98 7.64
C ARG A 106 18.10 12.47 6.92
N GLU A 107 17.11 11.95 7.65
CA GLU A 107 15.86 11.39 7.14
C GLU A 107 14.80 11.29 8.24
N GLY A 108 13.56 11.12 7.85
CA GLY A 108 12.44 10.92 8.78
C GLY A 108 11.09 10.89 8.11
N ILE A 109 10.07 10.83 8.96
CA ILE A 109 8.66 10.97 8.61
C ILE A 109 8.20 12.36 9.01
N PHE A 110 7.47 13.00 8.11
CA PHE A 110 6.98 14.37 8.25
C PHE A 110 5.49 14.44 7.93
N LEU A 111 4.84 15.49 8.41
CA LEU A 111 3.42 15.78 8.17
C LEU A 111 3.30 17.20 7.61
N ALA A 112 2.75 17.33 6.39
CA ALA A 112 2.44 18.62 5.78
C ALA A 112 0.96 18.96 6.00
N GLU A 113 0.67 20.20 6.40
CA GLU A 113 -0.67 20.74 6.61
C GLU A 113 -0.68 22.23 6.30
N ALA A 114 -1.58 22.69 5.42
CA ALA A 114 -1.81 24.10 5.12
C ALA A 114 -0.53 24.94 4.86
N GLY A 115 0.44 24.38 4.15
CA GLY A 115 1.71 25.03 3.83
C GLY A 115 2.78 24.96 4.94
N ARG A 116 2.47 24.33 6.06
CA ARG A 116 3.41 24.06 7.14
C ARG A 116 3.82 22.59 7.11
N VAL A 117 5.09 22.32 7.41
CA VAL A 117 5.57 20.94 7.61
C VAL A 117 6.05 20.79 9.04
N THR A 118 5.65 19.72 9.69
CA THR A 118 6.08 19.33 11.04
C THR A 118 6.84 18.00 10.98
N LYS A 119 7.80 17.83 11.88
CA LYS A 119 8.47 16.56 12.09
C LYS A 119 7.54 15.62 12.87
N VAL A 120 7.35 14.41 12.38
CA VAL A 120 6.70 13.30 13.09
C VAL A 120 7.75 12.52 13.87
N ALA A 121 8.75 11.98 13.16
CA ALA A 121 9.86 11.24 13.71
C ALA A 121 11.06 11.35 12.78
N ALA A 122 12.29 11.37 13.30
CA ALA A 122 13.47 11.52 12.48
C ALA A 122 14.66 10.72 13.03
N PHE A 123 15.65 10.51 12.17
CA PHE A 123 16.93 9.92 12.55
C PHE A 123 17.51 10.60 13.80
N GLY A 124 17.88 9.80 14.79
CA GLY A 124 18.45 10.25 16.05
C GLY A 124 17.43 10.60 17.14
N ASP A 125 16.12 10.58 16.87
CA ASP A 125 15.10 10.78 17.92
C ASP A 125 15.14 9.63 18.93
N ASN A 126 15.08 9.97 20.22
CA ASN A 126 15.10 9.01 21.32
C ASN A 126 13.80 8.20 21.37
N LEU A 127 13.95 6.91 21.66
CA LEU A 127 12.81 6.01 21.88
C LEU A 127 12.45 5.91 23.37
N PRO A 128 11.14 5.87 23.69
CA PRO A 128 10.70 5.43 25.00
C PRO A 128 11.22 4.01 25.27
N GLY A 129 12.02 3.82 26.34
CA GLY A 129 12.61 2.53 26.66
C GLY A 129 14.04 2.30 26.19
N GLY A 130 14.66 3.30 25.55
CA GLY A 130 16.08 3.33 25.18
C GLY A 130 16.34 3.03 23.70
N GLY A 131 17.46 3.57 23.23
CA GLY A 131 17.84 3.59 21.82
C GLY A 131 17.32 4.79 21.07
N THR A 132 17.68 4.90 19.80
CA THR A 132 17.29 6.00 18.90
C THR A 132 16.79 5.47 17.58
N LEU A 133 15.93 6.22 16.91
CA LEU A 133 15.52 5.94 15.53
C LEU A 133 16.72 6.10 14.60
N ALA A 134 16.97 5.11 13.75
CA ALA A 134 18.16 5.03 12.90
C ALA A 134 17.85 5.22 11.41
N GLU A 135 17.03 4.36 10.83
CA GLU A 135 16.68 4.40 9.41
C GLU A 135 15.18 4.20 9.20
N PHE A 136 14.62 4.96 8.24
CA PHE A 136 13.21 4.89 7.84
C PHE A 136 13.05 4.32 6.43
N GLY A 137 14.13 4.31 5.66
CA GLY A 137 14.12 3.97 4.24
C GLY A 137 13.95 2.48 3.93
N VAL A 138 13.90 1.60 4.94
CA VAL A 138 13.63 0.16 4.74
C VAL A 138 12.17 -0.07 4.38
N HIS A 139 11.25 0.70 4.99
CA HIS A 139 9.83 0.69 4.71
C HIS A 139 9.27 2.13 4.73
N PRO A 140 9.51 2.93 3.67
CA PRO A 140 9.19 4.35 3.64
C PRO A 140 7.70 4.61 3.38
N LEU A 141 6.82 3.77 3.92
CA LEU A 141 5.37 3.76 3.72
C LEU A 141 4.66 4.13 5.03
N PRO A 142 4.57 5.44 5.39
CA PRO A 142 3.80 5.83 6.55
C PRO A 142 2.31 5.60 6.30
N SER A 143 1.56 5.31 7.36
CA SER A 143 0.11 5.27 7.36
C SER A 143 -0.42 6.40 8.25
N LEU A 144 -1.50 7.07 7.83
CA LEU A 144 -2.02 8.29 8.46
C LEU A 144 -3.52 8.15 8.71
N ASN A 145 -3.97 8.48 9.91
CA ASN A 145 -5.38 8.55 10.24
C ASN A 145 -5.94 9.99 10.27
N ASN A 146 -7.25 10.14 10.47
CA ASN A 146 -7.91 11.44 10.50
C ASN A 146 -7.59 12.27 11.75
N ALA A 147 -7.08 11.69 12.81
CA ALA A 147 -6.54 12.40 13.96
C ALA A 147 -5.17 13.05 13.68
N GLY A 148 -4.50 12.63 12.59
CA GLY A 148 -3.15 13.06 12.23
C GLY A 148 -2.07 12.20 12.91
N HIS A 149 -2.46 11.05 13.45
CA HIS A 149 -1.51 10.09 13.98
C HIS A 149 -0.89 9.29 12.82
N VAL A 150 0.39 9.00 12.95
CA VAL A 150 1.18 8.37 11.89
C VAL A 150 1.80 7.08 12.40
N ALA A 151 1.47 5.96 11.75
CA ALA A 151 2.12 4.67 11.99
C ALA A 151 3.23 4.44 10.97
N PHE A 152 4.36 3.90 11.41
CA PHE A 152 5.52 3.63 10.56
C PHE A 152 6.42 2.54 11.14
N VAL A 153 7.31 2.01 10.30
CA VAL A 153 8.43 1.15 10.71
C VAL A 153 9.73 1.96 10.64
N ALA A 154 10.61 1.73 11.59
CA ALA A 154 11.96 2.29 11.55
C ALA A 154 12.97 1.33 12.20
N GLN A 155 14.21 1.39 11.73
CA GLN A 155 15.33 0.76 12.40
C GLN A 155 15.66 1.50 13.70
N VAL A 156 16.24 0.78 14.63
CA VAL A 156 16.62 1.27 15.97
C VAL A 156 18.12 1.02 16.20
N ALA A 157 18.80 2.02 16.73
CA ALA A 157 20.21 1.91 17.12
C ALA A 157 20.38 2.14 18.64
N GLY A 158 21.41 1.52 19.22
CA GLY A 158 21.78 1.75 20.64
C GLY A 158 20.80 1.17 21.67
N GLY A 159 19.77 0.44 21.24
CA GLY A 159 18.77 -0.21 22.09
C GLY A 159 18.89 -1.73 22.07
N ARG A 160 17.91 -2.41 22.68
CA ARG A 160 17.79 -3.88 22.68
C ARG A 160 17.24 -4.45 21.36
N ALA A 161 16.62 -3.61 20.54
CA ALA A 161 15.98 -3.97 19.29
C ALA A 161 16.74 -3.36 18.12
N THR A 162 16.54 -3.92 16.93
CA THR A 162 17.11 -3.43 15.68
C THR A 162 16.07 -2.75 14.79
N GLU A 163 14.79 -2.99 15.05
CA GLU A 163 13.67 -2.47 14.25
C GLU A 163 12.39 -2.46 15.10
N GLY A 164 11.44 -1.59 14.77
CA GLY A 164 10.14 -1.53 15.44
C GLY A 164 9.04 -0.93 14.62
N VAL A 165 7.80 -1.20 15.06
CA VAL A 165 6.57 -0.53 14.62
C VAL A 165 6.21 0.53 15.64
N PHE A 166 5.94 1.72 15.16
CA PHE A 166 5.67 2.90 15.97
C PHE A 166 4.37 3.60 15.56
N LEU A 167 3.73 4.24 16.54
CA LEU A 167 2.61 5.17 16.33
C LEU A 167 2.99 6.52 16.94
N ALA A 168 3.05 7.55 16.11
CA ALA A 168 3.28 8.92 16.56
C ALA A 168 1.95 9.67 16.64
N SER A 169 1.73 10.36 17.74
CA SER A 169 0.57 11.21 18.02
C SER A 169 1.00 12.54 18.64
N ALA A 170 0.05 13.39 19.01
CA ALA A 170 0.33 14.61 19.76
C ALA A 170 0.93 14.33 21.16
N ASP A 171 0.63 13.17 21.74
CA ASP A 171 1.13 12.73 23.05
C ASP A 171 2.56 12.18 22.98
N GLY A 172 3.10 12.03 21.78
CA GLY A 172 4.45 11.53 21.53
C GLY A 172 4.52 10.25 20.73
N LEU A 173 5.64 9.55 20.83
CA LEU A 173 5.92 8.33 20.10
C LEU A 173 5.61 7.11 20.99
N GLN A 174 4.69 6.25 20.52
CA GLN A 174 4.37 4.97 21.14
C GLN A 174 5.07 3.82 20.39
N THR A 175 5.73 2.94 21.10
CA THR A 175 6.26 1.69 20.56
C THR A 175 5.15 0.62 20.58
N ILE A 176 4.85 0.03 19.42
CA ILE A 176 3.83 -1.01 19.26
C ILE A 176 4.44 -2.40 19.31
N ALA A 177 5.56 -2.62 18.62
CA ALA A 177 6.28 -3.90 18.59
C ALA A 177 7.77 -3.64 18.30
N LEU A 178 8.64 -4.50 18.84
CA LEU A 178 10.08 -4.43 18.59
C LEU A 178 10.62 -5.78 18.13
N ALA A 179 11.56 -5.76 17.22
CA ALA A 179 12.35 -6.96 16.90
C ALA A 179 13.08 -7.45 18.16
N GLY A 180 13.02 -8.76 18.41
CA GLY A 180 13.52 -9.38 19.62
C GLY A 180 12.46 -9.63 20.70
N ASP A 181 11.27 -9.04 20.60
CA ASP A 181 10.16 -9.36 21.51
C ASP A 181 9.56 -10.73 21.19
N ASP A 182 8.96 -11.37 22.21
CA ASP A 182 8.17 -12.59 22.00
C ASP A 182 7.02 -12.34 21.03
N ALA A 183 6.78 -13.28 20.12
CA ALA A 183 5.71 -13.19 19.14
C ALA A 183 4.38 -13.65 19.76
N PRO A 184 3.39 -12.77 20.03
CA PRO A 184 2.13 -13.16 20.62
C PRO A 184 1.40 -14.23 19.80
N GLY A 185 0.88 -15.26 20.47
CA GLY A 185 0.14 -16.37 19.84
C GLY A 185 0.99 -17.38 19.06
N LEU A 186 2.32 -17.28 19.12
CA LEU A 186 3.27 -18.24 18.56
C LEU A 186 4.30 -18.65 19.61
N PRO A 187 4.09 -19.76 20.33
CA PRO A 187 5.05 -20.25 21.30
C PRO A 187 6.45 -20.38 20.71
N THR A 188 7.46 -19.89 21.44
CA THR A 188 8.88 -19.85 21.02
C THR A 188 9.18 -18.97 19.80
N GLY A 189 8.19 -18.25 19.27
CA GLY A 189 8.37 -17.27 18.20
C GLY A 189 8.95 -15.95 18.74
N VAL A 190 9.81 -15.32 17.95
CA VAL A 190 10.41 -14.02 18.22
C VAL A 190 10.20 -13.11 17.03
N LEU A 191 9.69 -11.91 17.24
CA LEU A 191 9.56 -10.89 16.21
C LEU A 191 10.95 -10.55 15.64
N ALA A 192 11.11 -10.54 14.33
CA ALA A 192 12.40 -10.39 13.68
C ALA A 192 12.47 -9.21 12.69
N GLY A 193 11.33 -8.80 12.16
CA GLY A 193 11.19 -7.66 11.25
C GLY A 193 9.71 -7.35 11.00
N PHE A 194 9.44 -6.24 10.31
CA PHE A 194 8.08 -5.76 10.13
C PHE A 194 7.88 -5.16 8.72
N ASN A 195 6.73 -5.41 8.15
CA ASN A 195 6.27 -4.70 6.96
C ASN A 195 5.52 -3.40 7.35
N ALA A 196 5.22 -2.56 6.36
CA ALA A 196 4.55 -1.30 6.58
C ALA A 196 3.17 -1.48 7.23
N PRO A 197 2.86 -0.74 8.33
CA PRO A 197 1.60 -0.84 9.04
C PRO A 197 0.48 -0.06 8.32
N ALA A 198 -0.77 -0.49 8.58
CA ALA A 198 -1.96 0.30 8.35
C ALA A 198 -2.51 0.78 9.69
N VAL A 199 -3.00 2.03 9.78
CA VAL A 199 -3.63 2.61 10.98
C VAL A 199 -5.02 3.13 10.62
N ASN A 200 -5.99 2.95 11.52
CA ASN A 200 -7.33 3.52 11.41
C ASN A 200 -7.55 4.69 12.40
N ASP A 201 -8.77 5.26 12.40
CA ASP A 201 -9.10 6.41 13.24
C ASP A 201 -9.26 6.07 14.74
N ASN A 202 -9.26 4.79 15.09
CA ASN A 202 -9.28 4.29 16.47
C ASN A 202 -7.88 4.04 17.04
N ASP A 203 -6.80 4.40 16.30
CA ASP A 203 -5.40 4.08 16.62
C ASP A 203 -5.13 2.57 16.69
N GLU A 204 -5.95 1.79 15.99
CA GLU A 204 -5.70 0.37 15.78
C GLU A 204 -4.75 0.20 14.59
N LEU A 205 -3.86 -0.80 14.66
CA LEU A 205 -2.90 -1.08 13.61
C LEU A 205 -3.01 -2.52 13.13
N ALA A 206 -2.82 -2.71 11.83
CA ALA A 206 -2.58 -4.02 11.23
C ALA A 206 -1.21 -4.01 10.52
N PHE A 207 -0.43 -5.05 10.70
CA PHE A 207 0.86 -5.21 10.01
C PHE A 207 1.28 -6.68 9.94
N VAL A 208 2.11 -6.99 8.96
CA VAL A 208 2.79 -8.29 8.89
C VAL A 208 4.12 -8.19 9.61
N ALA A 209 4.41 -9.15 10.48
CA ALA A 209 5.72 -9.33 11.07
C ALA A 209 6.37 -10.62 10.56
N ASN A 210 7.67 -10.58 10.33
CA ASN A 210 8.47 -11.76 10.17
C ASN A 210 8.78 -12.32 11.56
N VAL A 211 8.38 -13.54 11.82
CA VAL A 211 8.58 -14.22 13.12
C VAL A 211 9.56 -15.36 12.95
N ARG A 212 10.65 -15.30 13.68
CA ARG A 212 11.61 -16.40 13.75
C ARG A 212 11.14 -17.43 14.78
N ARG A 213 10.99 -18.68 14.36
CA ARG A 213 10.67 -19.83 15.21
C ARG A 213 11.64 -20.97 14.93
N GLY A 214 12.63 -21.12 15.78
CA GLY A 214 13.72 -22.05 15.55
C GLY A 214 14.56 -21.65 14.33
N ARG A 215 14.49 -22.43 13.25
CA ARG A 215 15.17 -22.16 11.97
C ARG A 215 14.25 -21.53 10.92
N ASP A 216 12.96 -21.51 11.17
CA ASP A 216 11.96 -21.01 10.24
C ASP A 216 11.73 -19.51 10.44
N MET A 217 11.44 -18.83 9.34
CA MET A 217 10.96 -17.44 9.30
C MET A 217 9.56 -17.47 8.72
N LEU A 218 8.57 -17.01 9.49
CA LEU A 218 7.16 -17.07 9.16
C LEU A 218 6.59 -15.67 9.02
N ASP A 219 5.75 -15.45 8.01
CA ASP A 219 4.92 -14.25 7.94
C ASP A 219 3.73 -14.39 8.87
N VAL A 220 3.47 -13.37 9.69
CA VAL A 220 2.37 -13.35 10.65
C VAL A 220 1.64 -12.03 10.59
N LEU A 221 0.36 -12.06 10.29
CA LEU A 221 -0.50 -10.89 10.36
C LEU A 221 -0.92 -10.64 11.81
N TYR A 222 -0.57 -9.45 12.28
CA TYR A 222 -0.91 -8.96 13.60
C TYR A 222 -1.90 -7.80 13.55
N PHE A 223 -2.70 -7.71 14.61
CA PHE A 223 -3.60 -6.61 14.89
C PHE A 223 -3.33 -6.03 16.28
N TRP A 224 -3.08 -4.74 16.36
CA TRP A 224 -2.99 -3.96 17.58
C TRP A 224 -4.29 -3.22 17.82
N ASN A 225 -4.97 -3.48 18.94
CA ASN A 225 -6.28 -2.91 19.27
C ASN A 225 -6.19 -1.72 20.25
N GLY A 226 -5.10 -0.97 20.23
CA GLY A 226 -4.84 0.12 21.18
C GLY A 226 -4.26 -0.33 22.53
N ARG A 227 -4.26 -1.65 22.82
CA ARG A 227 -3.80 -2.18 24.12
C ARG A 227 -2.90 -3.41 24.02
N ARG A 228 -3.18 -4.30 23.11
CA ARG A 228 -2.45 -5.57 22.94
C ARG A 228 -2.31 -5.96 21.49
N LEU A 229 -1.20 -6.60 21.19
CA LEU A 229 -0.94 -7.21 19.90
C LEU A 229 -1.59 -8.60 19.84
N GLN A 230 -2.37 -8.87 18.80
CA GLN A 230 -3.08 -10.14 18.58
C GLN A 230 -2.66 -10.74 17.25
N ARG A 231 -2.28 -12.00 17.25
CA ARG A 231 -2.07 -12.77 16.03
C ARG A 231 -3.44 -13.07 15.38
N LEU A 232 -3.58 -12.77 14.10
CA LEU A 232 -4.78 -13.12 13.31
C LEU A 232 -4.55 -14.38 12.50
N VAL A 233 -3.51 -14.41 11.68
CA VAL A 233 -3.15 -15.54 10.82
C VAL A 233 -1.63 -15.59 10.63
N ALA A 234 -1.09 -16.78 10.45
CA ALA A 234 0.33 -17.00 10.19
C ALA A 234 0.55 -17.93 9.00
N GLU A 235 1.71 -17.83 8.39
CA GLU A 235 2.21 -18.82 7.45
C GLU A 235 2.15 -20.21 8.07
N GLY A 236 1.62 -21.21 7.34
CA GLY A 236 1.39 -22.57 7.81
C GLY A 236 0.02 -22.81 8.45
N ASP A 237 -0.79 -21.78 8.74
CA ASP A 237 -2.14 -21.98 9.27
C ASP A 237 -3.05 -22.65 8.25
N ARG A 238 -3.84 -23.64 8.70
CA ARG A 238 -4.83 -24.32 7.86
C ARG A 238 -6.03 -23.43 7.58
N LEU A 239 -6.38 -23.30 6.32
CA LEU A 239 -7.53 -22.55 5.85
C LEU A 239 -8.77 -23.45 5.75
N LEU A 240 -9.46 -23.71 6.87
CA LEU A 240 -10.53 -24.70 6.97
C LEU A 240 -11.68 -24.48 5.98
N ARG A 241 -12.00 -23.22 5.64
CA ARG A 241 -13.10 -22.88 4.72
C ARG A 241 -12.67 -22.77 3.26
N VAL A 242 -11.40 -22.47 3.03
CA VAL A 242 -10.84 -22.22 1.69
C VAL A 242 -10.10 -23.44 1.17
N GLY A 243 -9.52 -24.23 2.08
CA GLY A 243 -8.62 -25.34 1.77
C GLY A 243 -7.17 -24.90 1.63
N GLY A 244 -6.24 -25.82 1.85
CA GLY A 244 -4.81 -25.55 1.86
C GLY A 244 -4.30 -24.90 3.15
N THR A 245 -3.13 -24.29 3.08
CA THR A 245 -2.49 -23.57 4.18
C THR A 245 -2.08 -22.18 3.72
N MET A 246 -2.12 -21.21 4.64
CA MET A 246 -1.58 -19.88 4.40
C MET A 246 -0.08 -20.00 4.08
N ASP A 247 0.36 -19.33 3.04
CA ASP A 247 1.77 -19.27 2.63
C ASP A 247 2.30 -17.85 2.85
N LYS A 248 2.51 -17.06 1.84
CA LYS A 248 2.95 -15.67 1.99
C LYS A 248 1.79 -14.73 2.27
N ILE A 249 2.00 -13.75 3.16
CA ILE A 249 1.01 -12.75 3.54
C ILE A 249 1.51 -11.39 3.07
N GLY A 250 0.75 -10.73 2.20
CA GLY A 250 1.05 -9.37 1.75
C GLY A 250 0.59 -8.31 2.76
N ASP A 251 0.97 -7.07 2.50
CA ASP A 251 0.71 -5.95 3.40
C ASP A 251 -0.80 -5.70 3.57
N PRO A 252 -1.26 -5.52 4.82
CA PRO A 252 -2.67 -5.29 5.09
C PRO A 252 -3.10 -3.85 4.83
N ALA A 253 -4.39 -3.68 4.56
CA ALA A 253 -5.13 -2.44 4.71
C ALA A 253 -6.17 -2.60 5.82
N LEU A 254 -6.46 -1.54 6.55
CA LEU A 254 -7.34 -1.53 7.72
C LEU A 254 -8.33 -0.38 7.61
N ASN A 255 -9.61 -0.65 7.83
CA ASN A 255 -10.65 0.38 7.89
C ASN A 255 -11.07 0.73 9.32
N ASN A 256 -11.94 1.72 9.46
CA ASN A 256 -12.41 2.22 10.76
C ASN A 256 -13.35 1.25 11.51
N SER A 257 -13.88 0.24 10.82
CA SER A 257 -14.65 -0.86 11.42
C SER A 257 -13.77 -1.99 11.96
N GLY A 258 -12.44 -1.91 11.81
CA GLY A 258 -11.50 -2.94 12.22
C GLY A 258 -11.43 -4.13 11.26
N VAL A 259 -11.94 -3.99 10.03
CA VAL A 259 -11.80 -5.00 8.97
C VAL A 259 -10.43 -4.85 8.32
N ILE A 260 -9.71 -5.95 8.22
CA ILE A 260 -8.37 -6.00 7.66
C ILE A 260 -8.43 -6.77 6.35
N ALA A 261 -8.09 -6.13 5.25
CA ALA A 261 -7.96 -6.75 3.94
C ALA A 261 -6.49 -6.98 3.58
N PHE A 262 -6.15 -8.12 3.00
CA PHE A 262 -4.79 -8.43 2.59
C PHE A 262 -4.75 -9.46 1.47
N PRO A 263 -3.75 -9.41 0.58
CA PRO A 263 -3.48 -10.47 -0.37
C PRO A 263 -2.65 -11.57 0.30
N ALA A 264 -2.84 -12.81 -0.08
CA ALA A 264 -2.00 -13.91 0.40
C ALA A 264 -1.88 -15.03 -0.63
N ALA A 265 -0.77 -15.77 -0.56
CA ALA A 265 -0.58 -17.03 -1.24
C ALA A 265 -1.13 -18.20 -0.42
N ILE A 266 -1.54 -19.25 -1.10
CA ILE A 266 -2.07 -20.49 -0.49
C ILE A 266 -1.23 -21.67 -1.00
N PHE A 267 -0.74 -22.46 -0.07
CA PHE A 267 -0.03 -23.70 -0.38
C PHE A 267 -1.00 -24.89 -0.35
N LYS A 268 -0.99 -25.71 -1.40
CA LYS A 268 -1.85 -26.91 -1.54
C LYS A 268 -3.35 -26.61 -1.36
N GLY A 269 -3.81 -25.44 -1.79
CA GLY A 269 -5.22 -25.07 -1.82
C GLY A 269 -5.83 -25.21 -3.22
N PRO A 270 -7.14 -24.95 -3.35
CA PRO A 270 -7.84 -24.95 -4.64
C PRO A 270 -7.43 -23.74 -5.51
N ALA A 271 -6.97 -22.66 -4.89
CA ALA A 271 -6.38 -21.48 -5.53
C ALA A 271 -4.97 -21.26 -5.01
N LEU A 272 -4.08 -20.70 -5.84
CA LEU A 272 -2.69 -20.41 -5.45
C LEU A 272 -2.55 -19.15 -4.58
N GLY A 273 -3.60 -18.35 -4.47
CA GLY A 273 -3.64 -17.14 -3.68
C GLY A 273 -4.98 -16.43 -3.81
N GLY A 274 -5.18 -15.35 -3.06
CA GLY A 274 -6.43 -14.60 -3.05
C GLY A 274 -6.36 -13.32 -2.24
N ILE A 275 -7.45 -12.58 -2.26
CA ILE A 275 -7.72 -11.47 -1.35
C ILE A 275 -8.54 -12.00 -0.19
N PHE A 276 -8.05 -11.74 1.00
CA PHE A 276 -8.65 -12.14 2.26
C PHE A 276 -9.11 -10.94 3.06
N VAL A 277 -10.12 -11.16 3.91
CA VAL A 277 -10.45 -10.25 5.00
C VAL A 277 -10.38 -11.00 6.32
N ALA A 278 -9.80 -10.34 7.30
CA ALA A 278 -9.75 -10.81 8.67
C ALA A 278 -10.38 -9.78 9.61
N GLY A 279 -11.11 -10.26 10.58
CA GLY A 279 -11.45 -9.57 11.81
C GLY A 279 -10.87 -10.37 12.97
N THR A 280 -11.13 -9.96 14.20
CA THR A 280 -10.61 -10.64 15.40
C THR A 280 -11.09 -12.09 15.57
N ARG A 281 -12.12 -12.53 14.85
CA ARG A 281 -12.74 -13.88 14.99
C ARG A 281 -13.03 -14.57 13.67
N ASP A 282 -12.84 -13.93 12.55
CA ASP A 282 -13.23 -14.45 11.24
C ASP A 282 -12.15 -14.19 10.19
N LEU A 283 -11.89 -15.18 9.36
CA LEU A 283 -11.02 -15.12 8.19
C LEU A 283 -11.78 -15.64 6.99
N ARG A 284 -11.93 -14.81 5.95
CA ARG A 284 -12.67 -15.13 4.74
C ARG A 284 -11.83 -14.84 3.51
N SER A 285 -11.89 -15.69 2.50
CA SER A 285 -11.45 -15.38 1.15
C SER A 285 -12.59 -14.68 0.40
N LEU A 286 -12.28 -13.61 -0.31
CA LEU A 286 -13.24 -12.85 -1.11
C LEU A 286 -13.13 -13.20 -2.58
N VAL A 287 -11.91 -13.36 -3.07
CA VAL A 287 -11.60 -13.71 -4.46
C VAL A 287 -10.30 -14.49 -4.51
N GLY A 288 -10.21 -15.51 -5.35
CA GLY A 288 -9.05 -16.38 -5.52
C GLY A 288 -8.49 -16.35 -6.94
N ALA A 289 -7.24 -16.77 -7.07
CA ALA A 289 -6.67 -17.09 -8.37
C ALA A 289 -7.45 -18.25 -9.01
N GLY A 290 -7.87 -18.08 -10.26
CA GLY A 290 -8.77 -18.99 -10.94
C GLY A 290 -10.22 -18.52 -11.03
N ASP A 291 -10.64 -17.57 -10.19
CA ASP A 291 -11.96 -16.96 -10.28
C ASP A 291 -12.12 -16.12 -11.56
N LYS A 292 -13.37 -15.87 -11.93
CA LYS A 292 -13.70 -15.07 -13.12
C LYS A 292 -13.87 -13.60 -12.78
N ALA A 293 -13.20 -12.74 -13.53
CA ALA A 293 -13.47 -11.32 -13.57
C ALA A 293 -14.82 -11.03 -14.28
N PRO A 294 -15.41 -9.83 -14.14
CA PRO A 294 -16.68 -9.47 -14.78
C PRO A 294 -16.71 -9.66 -16.29
N ASN A 295 -15.57 -9.46 -16.96
CA ASN A 295 -15.43 -9.71 -18.41
C ASN A 295 -15.22 -11.17 -18.80
N GLY A 296 -15.23 -12.11 -17.83
CA GLY A 296 -15.04 -13.54 -18.03
C GLY A 296 -13.58 -14.02 -18.04
N ALA A 297 -12.61 -13.12 -18.02
CA ALA A 297 -11.20 -13.47 -17.92
C ALA A 297 -10.86 -14.10 -16.56
N VAL A 298 -9.80 -14.91 -16.52
CA VAL A 298 -9.37 -15.59 -15.29
C VAL A 298 -8.46 -14.70 -14.48
N ILE A 299 -8.75 -14.51 -13.20
CA ILE A 299 -7.87 -13.84 -12.26
C ILE A 299 -6.67 -14.74 -11.97
N MET A 300 -5.43 -14.23 -12.16
CA MET A 300 -4.23 -15.05 -12.09
C MET A 300 -3.41 -14.81 -10.82
N ARG A 301 -3.16 -13.57 -10.48
CA ARG A 301 -2.32 -13.16 -9.32
C ARG A 301 -2.75 -11.79 -8.84
N PHE A 302 -2.29 -11.41 -7.65
CA PHE A 302 -2.69 -10.19 -6.96
C PHE A 302 -1.49 -9.29 -6.70
N SER A 303 -1.72 -7.98 -6.55
CA SER A 303 -0.73 -7.03 -6.03
C SER A 303 -0.35 -7.38 -4.59
N GLU A 304 0.82 -6.93 -4.16
CA GLU A 304 1.36 -7.21 -2.81
C GLU A 304 0.59 -6.48 -1.70
N ARG A 305 -0.20 -5.48 -2.04
CA ARG A 305 -1.04 -4.69 -1.15
C ARG A 305 -2.40 -4.40 -1.77
N VAL A 306 -3.38 -4.12 -0.93
CA VAL A 306 -4.75 -3.72 -1.32
C VAL A 306 -5.11 -2.40 -0.64
N GLY A 307 -6.15 -1.72 -1.12
CA GLY A 307 -6.83 -0.65 -0.40
C GLY A 307 -8.17 -1.14 0.12
N ILE A 308 -8.62 -0.61 1.26
CA ILE A 308 -9.97 -0.83 1.81
C ILE A 308 -10.60 0.49 2.21
N ASP A 309 -11.89 0.67 1.94
CA ASP A 309 -12.69 1.81 2.44
C ASP A 309 -13.54 1.43 3.66
N ASP A 310 -14.22 2.41 4.25
CA ASP A 310 -15.05 2.20 5.44
C ASP A 310 -16.37 1.48 5.15
N GLU A 311 -16.73 1.32 3.88
CA GLU A 311 -17.85 0.52 3.39
C GLU A 311 -17.44 -0.92 3.01
N ASP A 312 -16.26 -1.38 3.46
CA ASP A 312 -15.66 -2.69 3.14
C ASP A 312 -15.37 -2.89 1.65
N GLY A 313 -15.29 -1.82 0.88
CA GLY A 313 -14.88 -1.86 -0.53
C GLY A 313 -13.38 -2.04 -0.66
N ILE A 314 -12.93 -3.03 -1.44
CA ILE A 314 -11.52 -3.39 -1.57
C ILE A 314 -11.05 -3.23 -3.01
N ALA A 315 -10.01 -2.41 -3.24
CA ALA A 315 -9.36 -2.27 -4.54
C ALA A 315 -8.00 -3.00 -4.55
N PHE A 316 -7.71 -3.66 -5.66
CA PHE A 316 -6.47 -4.42 -5.83
C PHE A 316 -6.02 -4.48 -7.29
N GLY A 317 -4.71 -4.62 -7.49
CA GLY A 317 -4.12 -4.93 -8.78
C GLY A 317 -4.11 -6.44 -9.03
N THR A 318 -4.27 -6.82 -10.30
CA THR A 318 -4.27 -8.24 -10.70
C THR A 318 -3.80 -8.41 -12.15
N TYR A 319 -3.59 -9.66 -12.55
CA TYR A 319 -3.46 -10.07 -13.95
C TYR A 319 -4.69 -10.88 -14.36
N LEU A 320 -5.26 -10.55 -15.50
CA LEU A 320 -6.39 -11.25 -16.13
C LEU A 320 -5.91 -12.07 -17.31
N GLY A 321 -6.15 -13.37 -17.27
CA GLY A 321 -5.81 -14.30 -18.34
C GLY A 321 -6.99 -14.57 -19.26
N GLU A 322 -6.80 -14.35 -20.56
CA GLU A 322 -7.78 -14.68 -21.61
C GLU A 322 -7.06 -15.10 -22.89
N GLY A 323 -7.40 -16.26 -23.45
CA GLY A 323 -6.84 -16.73 -24.73
C GLY A 323 -5.30 -16.84 -24.74
N GLY A 324 -4.66 -17.14 -23.60
CA GLY A 324 -3.20 -17.23 -23.49
C GLY A 324 -2.49 -15.89 -23.32
N ILE A 325 -3.22 -14.78 -23.23
CA ILE A 325 -2.70 -13.44 -22.99
C ILE A 325 -3.00 -13.04 -21.54
N ALA A 326 -2.02 -12.50 -20.83
CA ALA A 326 -2.20 -11.91 -19.51
C ALA A 326 -2.20 -10.37 -19.64
N ARG A 327 -3.19 -9.71 -19.04
CA ARG A 327 -3.33 -8.25 -19.00
C ARG A 327 -3.37 -7.78 -17.56
N GLU A 328 -2.70 -6.68 -17.28
CA GLU A 328 -2.81 -6.04 -15.98
C GLU A 328 -4.19 -5.40 -15.81
N ALA A 329 -4.71 -5.39 -14.59
CA ALA A 329 -5.98 -4.77 -14.26
C ALA A 329 -6.02 -4.24 -12.84
N VAL A 330 -6.85 -3.23 -12.63
CA VAL A 330 -7.30 -2.75 -11.33
C VAL A 330 -8.76 -3.17 -11.18
N LEU A 331 -9.04 -3.97 -10.16
CA LEU A 331 -10.38 -4.44 -9.81
C LEU A 331 -10.80 -3.89 -8.44
N ARG A 332 -12.10 -3.88 -8.18
CA ARG A 332 -12.67 -3.54 -6.89
C ARG A 332 -13.78 -4.51 -6.51
N ILE A 333 -13.73 -5.00 -5.28
CA ILE A 333 -14.84 -5.71 -4.62
C ILE A 333 -15.62 -4.66 -3.81
N GLY A 334 -16.91 -4.62 -3.98
CA GLY A 334 -17.80 -3.74 -3.23
C GLY A 334 -19.17 -4.39 -3.00
N PRO A 335 -20.16 -3.66 -2.49
CA PRO A 335 -21.51 -4.20 -2.26
C PRO A 335 -22.18 -4.79 -3.52
N ALA A 336 -21.83 -4.27 -4.70
CA ALA A 336 -22.31 -4.77 -5.99
C ALA A 336 -21.52 -5.98 -6.51
N GLY A 337 -20.55 -6.50 -5.75
CA GLY A 337 -19.66 -7.58 -6.16
C GLY A 337 -18.35 -7.08 -6.77
N LEU A 338 -17.72 -7.93 -7.58
CA LEU A 338 -16.47 -7.64 -8.26
C LEU A 338 -16.71 -6.76 -9.49
N THR A 339 -15.97 -5.66 -9.62
CA THR A 339 -16.07 -4.71 -10.72
C THR A 339 -14.69 -4.39 -11.31
N GLU A 340 -14.65 -4.07 -12.61
CA GLU A 340 -13.45 -3.60 -13.29
C GLU A 340 -13.35 -2.08 -13.15
N ILE A 341 -12.19 -1.59 -12.71
CA ILE A 341 -11.85 -0.17 -12.64
C ILE A 341 -11.07 0.24 -13.88
N ALA A 342 -10.03 -0.52 -14.22
CA ALA A 342 -9.18 -0.30 -15.38
C ALA A 342 -8.52 -1.60 -15.82
N VAL A 343 -8.35 -1.79 -17.14
CA VAL A 343 -7.73 -2.98 -17.74
C VAL A 343 -6.73 -2.54 -18.82
N GLU A 344 -5.57 -3.16 -18.86
CA GLU A 344 -4.54 -2.93 -19.90
C GLU A 344 -5.15 -3.10 -21.30
N GLY A 345 -4.88 -2.14 -22.19
CA GLY A 345 -5.43 -2.06 -23.54
C GLY A 345 -6.78 -1.34 -23.64
N ALA A 346 -7.50 -1.10 -22.54
CA ALA A 346 -8.72 -0.32 -22.55
C ALA A 346 -8.45 1.19 -22.75
N PRO A 347 -9.40 1.96 -23.35
CA PRO A 347 -9.28 3.40 -23.44
C PRO A 347 -9.17 4.06 -22.06
N ALA A 348 -8.23 4.98 -21.92
CA ALA A 348 -8.05 5.75 -20.67
C ALA A 348 -8.82 7.08 -20.75
N PRO A 349 -9.42 7.56 -19.65
CA PRO A 349 -10.04 8.89 -19.57
C PRO A 349 -9.05 9.99 -19.97
N GLY A 350 -9.51 10.93 -20.79
CA GLY A 350 -8.67 12.01 -21.31
C GLY A 350 -7.75 11.62 -22.47
N GLY A 351 -7.92 10.40 -23.04
CA GLY A 351 -7.22 9.89 -24.22
C GLY A 351 -6.10 8.91 -23.90
N GLY A 352 -5.67 8.16 -24.93
CA GLY A 352 -4.71 7.08 -24.83
C GLY A 352 -5.34 5.75 -24.35
N ARG A 353 -4.49 4.73 -24.19
CA ARG A 353 -4.88 3.42 -23.68
C ARG A 353 -3.98 3.05 -22.51
N TYR A 354 -4.54 2.36 -21.51
CA TYR A 354 -3.77 1.81 -20.41
C TYR A 354 -2.76 0.76 -20.94
N ALA A 355 -1.51 0.85 -20.50
CA ALA A 355 -0.42 -0.02 -20.94
C ALA A 355 0.32 -0.71 -19.78
N GLY A 356 -0.12 -0.50 -18.57
CA GLY A 356 0.38 -1.07 -17.33
C GLY A 356 0.00 -0.20 -16.15
N PHE A 357 0.07 -0.75 -14.95
CA PHE A 357 -0.36 -0.08 -13.72
C PHE A 357 0.79 -0.01 -12.70
N GLY A 358 0.66 0.92 -11.75
CA GLY A 358 1.53 1.02 -10.59
C GLY A 358 1.40 -0.19 -9.65
N PRO A 359 2.22 -0.27 -8.61
CA PRO A 359 2.34 -1.47 -7.76
C PRO A 359 1.01 -1.95 -7.17
N TRP A 360 0.17 -1.02 -6.71
CA TRP A 360 -1.20 -1.30 -6.22
C TRP A 360 -2.07 -0.03 -6.27
N PRO A 361 -3.40 -0.18 -6.35
CA PRO A 361 -4.34 0.92 -6.20
C PRO A 361 -4.57 1.23 -4.72
N THR A 362 -5.04 2.45 -4.44
CA THR A 362 -5.61 2.82 -3.15
C THR A 362 -7.10 3.06 -3.28
N VAL A 363 -7.84 2.98 -2.18
CA VAL A 363 -9.26 3.31 -2.15
C VAL A 363 -9.56 4.18 -0.93
N GLY A 364 -10.38 5.18 -1.11
CA GLY A 364 -10.85 6.08 -0.08
C GLY A 364 -12.37 6.06 0.04
N PRO A 365 -12.94 6.88 0.92
CA PRO A 365 -14.37 6.94 1.20
C PRO A 365 -15.21 7.07 -0.07
N GLY A 366 -16.37 6.39 -0.08
CA GLY A 366 -17.28 6.35 -1.22
C GLY A 366 -16.75 5.56 -2.41
N GLY A 367 -15.73 4.70 -2.22
CA GLY A 367 -15.19 3.82 -3.24
C GLY A 367 -14.34 4.54 -4.30
N VAL A 368 -13.83 5.74 -3.99
CA VAL A 368 -12.90 6.45 -4.87
C VAL A 368 -11.60 5.67 -4.94
N THR A 369 -11.34 5.06 -6.08
CA THR A 369 -10.12 4.30 -6.33
C THR A 369 -9.10 5.18 -7.05
N ALA A 370 -7.85 5.18 -6.59
CA ALA A 370 -6.75 5.89 -7.23
C ALA A 370 -5.61 4.95 -7.61
N PHE A 371 -4.96 5.23 -8.73
CA PHE A 371 -3.84 4.44 -9.25
C PHE A 371 -2.99 5.25 -10.23
N ILE A 372 -1.76 4.80 -10.44
CA ILE A 372 -0.88 5.29 -11.52
C ILE A 372 -0.95 4.30 -12.68
N ALA A 373 -0.96 4.79 -13.90
CA ALA A 373 -0.87 3.94 -15.09
C ALA A 373 0.03 4.55 -16.16
N ALA A 374 0.69 3.69 -16.94
CA ALA A 374 1.33 4.05 -18.18
C ALA A 374 0.30 4.14 -19.30
N LEU A 375 0.49 5.06 -20.25
CA LEU A 375 -0.38 5.27 -21.39
C LEU A 375 0.35 4.97 -22.70
N ASP A 376 -0.37 4.36 -23.65
CA ASP A 376 0.07 4.14 -25.04
C ASP A 376 1.40 3.34 -25.17
N GLY A 377 1.69 2.49 -24.19
CA GLY A 377 2.87 1.64 -24.11
C GLY A 377 3.54 1.70 -22.73
N ARG A 378 4.23 0.64 -22.32
CA ARG A 378 4.86 0.56 -20.99
C ARG A 378 5.95 1.62 -20.76
N SER A 379 6.49 2.18 -21.83
CA SER A 379 7.44 3.30 -21.79
C SER A 379 6.76 4.66 -22.06
N GLY A 380 5.44 4.67 -22.18
CA GLY A 380 4.67 5.89 -22.39
C GLY A 380 4.56 6.75 -21.14
N PRO A 381 3.91 7.93 -21.25
CA PRO A 381 3.77 8.84 -20.12
C PRO A 381 2.95 8.19 -19.01
N LEU A 382 3.42 8.35 -17.77
CA LEU A 382 2.67 7.97 -16.59
C LEU A 382 1.61 9.03 -16.29
N ALA A 383 0.46 8.59 -15.81
CA ALA A 383 -0.61 9.46 -15.35
C ALA A 383 -1.25 8.92 -14.06
N ALA A 384 -1.73 9.84 -13.23
CA ALA A 384 -2.51 9.54 -12.04
C ALA A 384 -4.00 9.59 -12.39
N PHE A 385 -4.72 8.57 -11.93
CA PHE A 385 -6.15 8.41 -12.12
C PHE A 385 -6.85 8.29 -10.77
N ALA A 386 -8.06 8.84 -10.67
CA ALA A 386 -8.92 8.64 -9.52
C ALA A 386 -10.39 8.76 -9.90
N GLY A 387 -11.25 8.01 -9.19
CA GLY A 387 -12.69 8.10 -9.34
C GLY A 387 -13.43 6.91 -8.79
N ALA A 388 -14.75 7.01 -8.75
CA ALA A 388 -15.62 5.88 -8.46
C ALA A 388 -15.72 4.96 -9.69
N THR A 389 -16.13 3.71 -9.46
CA THR A 389 -16.39 2.74 -10.54
C THR A 389 -17.26 3.35 -11.65
N GLY A 390 -16.79 3.26 -12.90
CA GLY A 390 -17.47 3.84 -14.06
C GLY A 390 -17.30 5.35 -14.25
N ASN A 391 -16.61 6.04 -13.33
CA ASN A 391 -16.34 7.47 -13.42
C ASN A 391 -14.89 7.81 -13.01
N ILE A 392 -13.95 7.09 -13.56
CA ILE A 392 -12.52 7.37 -13.39
C ILE A 392 -12.15 8.59 -14.21
N LYS A 393 -11.39 9.51 -13.62
CA LYS A 393 -10.84 10.70 -14.28
C LYS A 393 -9.32 10.66 -14.23
N ARG A 394 -8.67 11.17 -15.28
CA ARG A 394 -7.25 11.48 -15.25
C ARG A 394 -7.04 12.76 -14.44
N VAL A 395 -6.17 12.71 -13.46
CA VAL A 395 -5.92 13.82 -12.51
C VAL A 395 -4.67 14.59 -12.88
N ALA A 396 -3.63 13.87 -13.33
CA ALA A 396 -2.34 14.46 -13.67
C ALA A 396 -1.58 13.56 -14.66
N THR A 397 -0.79 14.17 -15.51
CA THR A 397 0.07 13.47 -16.48
C THR A 397 1.48 14.04 -16.43
N VAL A 398 2.48 13.19 -16.57
CA VAL A 398 3.87 13.62 -16.76
C VAL A 398 3.96 14.60 -17.94
N GLY A 399 4.66 15.72 -17.74
CA GLY A 399 4.80 16.78 -18.73
C GLY A 399 3.69 17.83 -18.72
N GLU A 400 2.67 17.67 -17.87
CA GLU A 400 1.62 18.67 -17.70
C GLU A 400 2.12 19.86 -16.86
N THR A 401 1.81 21.09 -17.31
CA THR A 401 2.10 22.30 -16.55
C THR A 401 0.87 22.68 -15.73
N LEU A 402 1.05 22.76 -14.41
CA LEU A 402 0.00 23.18 -13.48
C LEU A 402 -0.33 24.67 -13.64
N PRO A 403 -1.53 25.12 -13.20
CA PRO A 403 -1.92 26.52 -13.26
C PRO A 403 -0.94 27.50 -12.61
N GLN A 404 -0.17 27.01 -11.61
CA GLN A 404 0.87 27.79 -10.92
C GLN A 404 2.22 27.82 -11.66
N GLY A 405 2.29 27.30 -12.90
CA GLY A 405 3.50 27.24 -13.71
C GLY A 405 4.48 26.12 -13.34
N GLN A 406 4.12 25.22 -12.43
CA GLN A 406 4.94 24.06 -12.10
C GLN A 406 4.72 22.95 -13.12
N LEU A 407 5.82 22.38 -13.61
CA LEU A 407 5.78 21.21 -14.48
C LEU A 407 5.71 19.93 -13.61
N ILE A 408 4.75 19.04 -13.91
CA ILE A 408 4.75 17.69 -13.34
C ILE A 408 5.90 16.92 -13.99
N GLY A 409 6.96 16.75 -13.22
CA GLY A 409 8.10 15.94 -13.61
C GLY A 409 7.72 14.46 -13.70
N ARG A 410 8.70 13.60 -13.75
CA ARG A 410 8.48 12.15 -13.79
C ARG A 410 7.93 11.64 -12.45
N PHE A 411 6.89 10.81 -12.48
CA PHE A 411 6.52 9.98 -11.33
C PHE A 411 7.68 9.04 -10.98
N ALA A 412 7.87 8.76 -9.70
CA ALA A 412 8.72 7.63 -9.31
C ALA A 412 8.21 6.34 -9.94
N LEU A 413 9.09 5.41 -10.30
CA LEU A 413 8.70 4.13 -10.91
C LEU A 413 7.74 3.32 -10.03
N SER A 414 7.82 3.51 -8.73
CA SER A 414 6.99 2.85 -7.72
C SER A 414 6.03 3.83 -7.03
N ALA A 415 5.67 4.96 -7.67
CA ALA A 415 4.75 5.92 -7.08
C ALA A 415 3.36 5.32 -6.94
N ILE A 416 2.78 5.52 -5.76
CA ILE A 416 1.40 5.18 -5.46
C ILE A 416 0.60 6.48 -5.44
N ALA A 417 -0.53 6.50 -6.15
CA ALA A 417 -1.51 7.56 -5.99
C ALA A 417 -2.36 7.23 -4.76
N ALA A 418 -2.22 8.00 -3.68
CA ALA A 418 -3.00 7.81 -2.48
C ALA A 418 -4.26 8.69 -2.52
N THR A 419 -5.39 8.13 -2.13
CA THR A 419 -6.67 8.85 -2.02
C THR A 419 -7.11 8.95 -0.57
N GLY A 420 -7.81 10.03 -0.24
CA GLY A 420 -8.33 10.31 1.08
C GLY A 420 -9.74 10.88 1.04
N PRO A 421 -10.30 11.22 2.22
CA PRO A 421 -11.62 11.82 2.34
C PRO A 421 -11.79 13.09 1.49
N GLY A 422 -13.02 13.35 1.05
CA GLY A 422 -13.33 14.50 0.20
C GLY A 422 -12.73 14.44 -1.21
N GLY A 423 -12.30 13.26 -1.69
CA GLY A 423 -11.65 13.09 -2.99
C GLY A 423 -10.24 13.66 -3.05
N ALA A 424 -9.60 13.84 -1.90
CA ALA A 424 -8.18 14.16 -1.82
C ALA A 424 -7.35 13.11 -2.57
N LEU A 425 -6.30 13.58 -3.25
CA LEU A 425 -5.37 12.71 -3.97
C LEU A 425 -3.96 13.23 -3.80
N THR A 426 -3.02 12.33 -3.54
CA THR A 426 -1.59 12.64 -3.52
C THR A 426 -0.81 11.72 -4.45
N PHE A 427 0.32 12.19 -4.92
CA PHE A 427 1.35 11.38 -5.58
C PHE A 427 2.71 12.07 -5.48
N ALA A 428 3.79 11.30 -5.57
CA ALA A 428 5.16 11.79 -5.55
C ALA A 428 5.78 11.80 -6.95
N THR A 429 6.61 12.82 -7.22
CA THR A 429 7.43 12.94 -8.43
C THR A 429 8.91 12.95 -8.05
N VAL A 430 9.76 12.54 -9.01
CA VAL A 430 11.21 12.58 -8.89
C VAL A 430 11.81 13.45 -9.99
N ALA A 431 12.80 14.26 -9.62
CA ALA A 431 13.54 15.08 -10.56
C ALA A 431 14.47 14.19 -11.43
N GLN A 432 14.52 14.49 -12.72
CA GLN A 432 15.40 13.80 -13.68
C GLN A 432 16.28 14.75 -14.47
N ALA A 433 15.80 15.98 -14.68
CA ALA A 433 16.51 16.99 -15.43
C ALA A 433 16.88 18.18 -14.56
N GLU A 434 17.83 18.97 -15.04
CA GLU A 434 18.23 20.22 -14.39
C GLU A 434 17.02 21.18 -14.34
N GLY A 435 16.72 21.69 -13.15
CA GLY A 435 15.54 22.55 -12.90
C GLY A 435 14.27 21.81 -12.46
N GLU A 436 14.22 20.48 -12.57
CA GLU A 436 13.16 19.68 -11.95
C GLU A 436 13.36 19.51 -10.45
N ARG A 437 12.27 19.28 -9.72
CA ARG A 437 12.30 19.03 -8.27
C ARG A 437 11.58 17.73 -7.93
N ASN A 438 12.13 17.01 -6.97
CA ASN A 438 11.33 16.02 -6.27
C ASN A 438 10.21 16.77 -5.55
N ALA A 439 8.97 16.27 -5.64
CA ALA A 439 7.84 16.91 -5.01
C ALA A 439 6.75 15.90 -4.66
N ILE A 440 5.96 16.22 -3.64
CA ILE A 440 4.69 15.56 -3.37
C ILE A 440 3.60 16.55 -3.73
N TYR A 441 2.73 16.13 -4.63
CA TYR A 441 1.56 16.87 -5.05
C TYR A 441 0.32 16.39 -4.31
N CYS A 442 -0.58 17.33 -4.02
CA CYS A 442 -1.88 17.05 -3.46
C CYS A 442 -2.97 17.84 -4.16
N ARG A 443 -4.04 17.18 -4.48
CA ARG A 443 -5.36 17.79 -4.62
C ARG A 443 -6.06 17.59 -3.28
N CYS A 444 -5.73 18.45 -2.31
CA CYS A 444 -6.27 18.41 -0.96
C CYS A 444 -7.50 19.31 -0.86
N PRO A 445 -8.46 19.00 0.05
CA PRO A 445 -9.48 19.94 0.46
C PRO A 445 -8.85 21.26 0.88
N GLU A 446 -9.53 22.39 0.60
CA GLU A 446 -9.09 23.65 1.20
C GLU A 446 -9.27 23.59 2.73
N PRO A 447 -8.29 24.08 3.51
CA PRO A 447 -8.47 24.15 4.94
C PRO A 447 -9.69 25.01 5.24
N ALA A 448 -10.55 24.54 6.16
CA ALA A 448 -11.66 25.34 6.65
C ALA A 448 -11.12 26.66 7.17
N ARG A 449 -11.66 27.77 6.63
CA ARG A 449 -11.28 29.15 7.01
C ARG A 449 -11.74 29.47 8.43
#